data_7ecb292b73b1658204d7404b74098e82
#
_entry.id   7ecb292b73b1658204d7404b74098e82
#
_cell.length_a   1.000
_cell.length_b   1.000
_cell.length_c   1.000
_cell.angle_alpha   90.00
_cell.angle_beta   90.00
_cell.angle_gamma   90.00
#
_symmetry.space_group_name_H-M   'P 1'
#
loop_
_entity.id
_entity.type
_entity.pdbx_description
1 polymer ?
#
loop_
_entity_poly.entity_id
_entity_poly.type
_entity_poly.pdbx_seq_one_letter_code
_entity_poly.pdbx_strand_id
1 'polypeptide(L)'
;MKNIRFRFLGAVFVSDRPQAAERFYLPENQTAFVRIEKFSRERSMGESKKDKKSKFSIRNLSTKDLDQYNALLRYSFQVTEDELMRTGWRADEIKQSKFPVLERADVLGCFDRKELVSQFAVYPLKMNIYDSACPIGFITSVCTYPEYSGKGIMSNLMHKSLIRMKERGQLLALLYPYSIPLYRKFGWEIISNKISYTVKDRQIPVQAKVSGFVRRVNWENEDFMDLHARFAKQTHGCLYRDKLAWEEYWRWDEDDTAVAVYYDSKEKPLGYMVYLIKDDVMHIKEMIYLNTEAQKGLWEYIRAHDSMIDEVRGNTYFNEPIAFYMNDGDIRETIRPYIMGRIVDVAEFFKKYNCNPNEKGVRIAIEVTDSFLDWNNVKLTVLFKKGKCKIVKDDIARYHVRMSVATLTALLVGYKTALQLFRAERIEGDIDAVRRLDDVILHESPYISDYI
;
A
#
# COMPACT_ATOMS: atom_id res chain seq x y z
N MET A 1 20.19 27.18 -18.13
CA MET A 1 19.32 26.22 -17.42
C MET A 1 18.63 27.00 -16.32
N LYS A 2 17.34 27.32 -16.51
CA LYS A 2 16.57 28.12 -15.55
C LYS A 2 15.99 27.19 -14.49
N ASN A 3 16.38 27.43 -13.23
CA ASN A 3 15.77 26.79 -12.05
C ASN A 3 14.26 27.09 -12.03
N ILE A 4 13.47 26.08 -12.29
CA ILE A 4 12.04 26.11 -11.99
C ILE A 4 11.94 25.85 -10.49
N ARG A 5 11.82 26.92 -9.71
CA ARG A 5 11.39 26.84 -8.32
C ARG A 5 9.93 26.40 -8.32
N PHE A 6 9.69 25.16 -7.94
CA PHE A 6 8.35 24.71 -7.54
C PHE A 6 8.01 25.43 -6.22
N ARG A 7 7.07 26.36 -6.27
CA ARG A 7 6.41 26.90 -5.08
C ARG A 7 5.33 25.90 -4.69
N PHE A 8 5.54 25.23 -3.58
CA PHE A 8 4.50 24.47 -2.90
C PHE A 8 3.72 25.46 -2.03
N LEU A 9 2.44 25.61 -2.24
CA LEU A 9 1.52 26.37 -1.41
C LEU A 9 0.54 25.37 -0.77
N GLY A 10 0.51 25.42 0.52
CA GLY A 10 -0.11 24.67 1.58
C GLY A 10 -1.41 23.90 1.34
N ALA A 11 -1.40 22.64 1.73
CA ALA A 11 -2.60 21.84 1.99
C ALA A 11 -2.90 21.79 3.49
N VAL A 12 -4.11 22.20 3.88
CA VAL A 12 -4.52 22.32 5.27
C VAL A 12 -4.80 20.96 5.89
N PHE A 13 -4.05 20.57 6.93
CA PHE A 13 -4.47 19.51 7.85
C PHE A 13 -5.61 20.03 8.72
N VAL A 14 -6.84 19.79 8.34
CA VAL A 14 -7.99 19.98 9.23
C VAL A 14 -8.10 18.74 10.10
N SER A 15 -8.02 18.92 11.42
CA SER A 15 -7.91 17.87 12.45
C SER A 15 -9.05 16.85 12.51
N ASP A 16 -10.13 17.06 11.77
CA ASP A 16 -11.28 16.15 11.70
C ASP A 16 -11.63 15.69 10.28
N ARG A 17 -10.74 15.93 9.31
CA ARG A 17 -10.99 15.44 7.95
C ARG A 17 -9.87 14.53 7.50
N PRO A 18 -10.21 13.34 6.98
CA PRO A 18 -9.25 12.43 6.38
C PRO A 18 -8.52 13.11 5.21
N GLN A 19 -7.24 12.73 4.98
CA GLN A 19 -6.53 13.01 3.72
C GLN A 19 -7.48 12.76 2.54
N ALA A 20 -7.30 13.38 1.37
CA ALA A 20 -8.24 13.32 0.26
C ALA A 20 -8.77 11.91 -0.09
N ALA A 21 -8.01 10.86 0.25
CA ALA A 21 -8.41 9.45 0.17
C ALA A 21 -9.33 8.99 1.32
N GLU A 22 -9.36 9.66 2.45
CA GLU A 22 -10.25 9.32 3.57
C GLU A 22 -11.66 9.90 3.41
N ARG A 23 -11.90 10.82 2.47
CA ARG A 23 -13.22 11.42 2.20
C ARG A 23 -14.27 10.44 1.67
N PHE A 24 -13.91 9.20 1.38
CA PHE A 24 -14.83 8.24 0.77
C PHE A 24 -15.59 7.34 1.76
N TYR A 25 -15.61 7.68 3.04
CA TYR A 25 -16.60 7.12 3.97
C TYR A 25 -17.82 8.03 3.99
N LEU A 26 -18.84 7.69 3.18
CA LEU A 26 -20.18 8.27 3.29
C LEU A 26 -20.78 7.90 4.66
N PRO A 27 -21.50 8.84 5.32
CA PRO A 27 -22.28 8.51 6.50
C PRO A 27 -23.35 7.47 6.15
N GLU A 28 -23.68 6.66 7.14
CA GLU A 28 -24.70 5.62 7.10
C GLU A 28 -26.02 6.08 6.46
N ASN A 29 -26.26 5.69 5.22
CA ASN A 29 -27.60 5.59 4.66
C ASN A 29 -27.72 4.28 3.86
N GLN A 30 -28.22 3.27 4.56
CA GLN A 30 -28.37 1.88 4.12
C GLN A 30 -29.37 1.66 2.97
N THR A 31 -29.90 2.67 2.31
CA THR A 31 -31.00 2.51 1.34
C THR A 31 -30.59 2.44 -0.14
N ALA A 32 -29.30 2.66 -0.48
CA ALA A 32 -28.84 2.56 -1.88
C ALA A 32 -28.35 1.15 -2.29
N PHE A 33 -28.08 0.25 -1.36
CA PHE A 33 -27.47 -1.05 -1.65
C PHE A 33 -28.44 -2.15 -2.09
N VAL A 34 -29.74 -2.00 -1.89
CA VAL A 34 -30.74 -3.08 -2.15
C VAL A 34 -31.12 -3.18 -3.63
N ARG A 35 -30.74 -2.22 -4.50
CA ARG A 35 -31.17 -2.22 -5.90
C ARG A 35 -30.22 -2.87 -6.90
N ILE A 36 -28.99 -3.24 -6.50
CA ILE A 36 -28.00 -3.84 -7.40
C ILE A 36 -28.05 -5.37 -7.43
N GLU A 37 -28.53 -6.02 -6.37
CA GLU A 37 -28.58 -7.50 -6.33
C GLU A 37 -29.72 -8.13 -7.13
N LYS A 38 -30.75 -7.38 -7.55
CA LYS A 38 -31.87 -7.94 -8.31
C LYS A 38 -31.65 -8.03 -9.82
N PHE A 39 -30.57 -7.40 -10.36
CA PHE A 39 -30.29 -7.41 -11.82
C PHE A 39 -29.33 -8.50 -12.29
N SER A 40 -28.72 -9.30 -11.40
CA SER A 40 -27.71 -10.30 -11.78
C SER A 40 -28.24 -11.75 -11.88
N ARG A 41 -29.52 -12.01 -11.64
CA ARG A 41 -30.06 -13.38 -11.65
C ARG A 41 -30.89 -13.81 -12.87
N GLU A 42 -31.14 -12.94 -13.83
CA GLU A 42 -32.02 -13.30 -14.97
C GLU A 42 -31.36 -13.14 -16.36
N ARG A 43 -30.09 -13.48 -16.53
CA ARG A 43 -29.54 -13.68 -17.87
C ARG A 43 -28.49 -14.80 -17.90
N SER A 44 -28.96 -16.01 -17.72
CA SER A 44 -28.26 -17.20 -18.18
C SER A 44 -29.26 -18.07 -18.95
N MET A 45 -29.31 -17.87 -20.26
CA MET A 45 -29.59 -18.87 -21.30
C MET A 45 -29.84 -18.19 -22.63
N GLY A 46 -28.99 -18.49 -23.57
CA GLY A 46 -29.27 -18.42 -25.00
C GLY A 46 -29.05 -17.10 -25.67
N GLU A 47 -27.88 -16.90 -26.27
CA GLU A 47 -27.80 -16.47 -27.67
C GLU A 47 -26.36 -16.58 -28.19
N SER A 48 -26.20 -17.09 -29.38
CA SER A 48 -25.03 -17.36 -30.17
C SER A 48 -24.08 -16.17 -30.27
N LYS A 49 -22.79 -16.39 -29.95
CA LYS A 49 -21.71 -15.42 -30.17
C LYS A 49 -21.54 -15.09 -31.65
N LYS A 50 -22.10 -13.97 -32.08
CA LYS A 50 -21.55 -13.20 -33.21
C LYS A 50 -20.57 -12.18 -32.59
N ASP A 51 -19.30 -12.21 -33.03
CA ASP A 51 -18.27 -11.23 -32.67
C ASP A 51 -18.74 -9.80 -32.91
N LYS A 52 -19.31 -9.18 -31.87
CA LYS A 52 -19.47 -7.73 -31.86
C LYS A 52 -18.11 -7.14 -31.57
N LYS A 53 -17.41 -6.57 -32.56
CA LYS A 53 -16.25 -5.71 -32.38
C LYS A 53 -16.52 -4.82 -31.16
N SER A 54 -15.71 -4.94 -30.10
CA SER A 54 -15.82 -4.13 -28.88
C SER A 54 -15.83 -2.65 -29.30
N LYS A 55 -16.86 -1.90 -28.89
CA LYS A 55 -16.98 -0.46 -29.13
C LYS A 55 -15.82 0.32 -28.52
N PHE A 56 -15.15 -0.28 -27.51
CA PHE A 56 -14.10 0.32 -26.72
C PHE A 56 -12.72 -0.13 -27.19
N SER A 57 -11.77 0.80 -27.24
CA SER A 57 -10.36 0.52 -27.48
C SER A 57 -9.53 0.74 -26.23
N ILE A 58 -8.60 -0.18 -25.93
CA ILE A 58 -7.66 -0.07 -24.80
C ILE A 58 -6.25 0.13 -25.36
N ARG A 59 -5.59 1.20 -24.91
CA ARG A 59 -4.19 1.50 -25.23
C ARG A 59 -3.43 2.10 -24.07
N ASN A 60 -2.12 2.19 -24.20
CA ASN A 60 -1.29 2.97 -23.28
C ASN A 60 -1.64 4.45 -23.37
N LEU A 61 -1.66 5.09 -22.21
CA LEU A 61 -1.62 6.54 -22.13
C LEU A 61 -0.16 7.02 -22.19
N SER A 62 0.01 8.22 -22.69
CA SER A 62 1.27 8.93 -22.77
C SER A 62 1.08 10.37 -22.29
N THR A 63 2.15 11.13 -22.22
CA THR A 63 2.11 12.56 -21.86
C THR A 63 1.18 13.39 -22.78
N LYS A 64 0.89 12.92 -23.99
CA LYS A 64 -0.10 13.54 -24.90
C LYS A 64 -1.55 13.41 -24.40
N ASP A 65 -1.80 12.47 -23.50
CA ASP A 65 -3.13 12.20 -22.94
C ASP A 65 -3.33 12.93 -21.59
N LEU A 66 -2.38 13.78 -21.17
CA LEU A 66 -2.35 14.40 -19.84
C LEU A 66 -3.64 15.13 -19.50
N ASP A 67 -4.23 15.88 -20.45
CA ASP A 67 -5.45 16.62 -20.21
C ASP A 67 -6.63 15.70 -19.87
N GLN A 68 -6.85 14.65 -20.64
CA GLN A 68 -7.94 13.70 -20.40
C GLN A 68 -7.67 12.85 -19.14
N TYR A 69 -6.41 12.44 -18.92
CA TYR A 69 -5.99 11.72 -17.74
C TYR A 69 -6.27 12.51 -16.46
N ASN A 70 -5.85 13.79 -16.42
CA ASN A 70 -6.08 14.65 -15.27
C ASN A 70 -7.56 15.00 -15.07
N ALA A 71 -8.31 15.23 -16.15
CA ALA A 71 -9.75 15.52 -16.08
C ALA A 71 -10.53 14.35 -15.43
N LEU A 72 -10.25 13.11 -15.84
CA LEU A 72 -10.89 11.92 -15.27
C LEU A 72 -10.48 11.70 -13.81
N LEU A 73 -9.22 11.93 -13.45
CA LEU A 73 -8.75 11.89 -12.04
C LEU A 73 -9.50 12.91 -11.19
N ARG A 74 -9.49 14.18 -11.58
CA ARG A 74 -10.14 15.26 -10.82
C ARG A 74 -11.62 15.00 -10.62
N TYR A 75 -12.31 14.55 -11.67
CA TYR A 75 -13.72 14.19 -11.58
C TYR A 75 -13.95 13.03 -10.59
N SER A 76 -13.20 11.94 -10.72
CA SER A 76 -13.39 10.72 -9.91
C SER A 76 -13.03 10.92 -8.44
N PHE A 77 -12.00 11.72 -8.15
CA PHE A 77 -11.55 12.03 -6.79
C PHE A 77 -12.14 13.34 -6.24
N GLN A 78 -13.09 13.95 -6.96
CA GLN A 78 -13.81 15.16 -6.56
C GLN A 78 -12.87 16.34 -6.24
N VAL A 79 -11.75 16.45 -6.95
CA VAL A 79 -10.79 17.54 -6.81
C VAL A 79 -11.33 18.76 -7.57
N THR A 80 -12.08 19.61 -6.87
CA THR A 80 -12.69 20.83 -7.42
C THR A 80 -11.69 21.99 -7.47
N GLU A 81 -12.04 23.08 -8.16
CA GLU A 81 -11.23 24.32 -8.14
C GLU A 81 -11.13 24.89 -6.70
N ASP A 82 -12.23 24.87 -5.93
CA ASP A 82 -12.21 25.32 -4.53
C ASP A 82 -11.28 24.45 -3.66
N GLU A 83 -11.21 23.15 -3.93
CA GLU A 83 -10.28 22.25 -3.24
C GLU A 83 -8.83 22.59 -3.58
N LEU A 84 -8.52 22.82 -4.85
CA LEU A 84 -7.20 23.22 -5.29
C LEU A 84 -6.79 24.56 -4.66
N MET A 85 -7.68 25.57 -4.70
CA MET A 85 -7.39 26.87 -4.07
C MET A 85 -7.11 26.75 -2.58
N ARG A 86 -7.88 25.92 -1.85
CA ARG A 86 -7.65 25.69 -0.41
C ARG A 86 -6.35 24.96 -0.12
N THR A 87 -5.87 24.17 -1.03
CA THR A 87 -4.61 23.40 -0.89
C THR A 87 -3.42 24.10 -1.56
N GLY A 88 -3.61 25.32 -2.05
CA GLY A 88 -2.54 26.13 -2.66
C GLY A 88 -2.15 25.69 -4.08
N TRP A 89 -2.83 24.70 -4.67
CA TRP A 89 -2.56 24.25 -6.02
C TRP A 89 -3.26 25.10 -7.07
N ARG A 90 -2.57 25.40 -8.13
CA ARG A 90 -3.20 25.87 -9.38
C ARG A 90 -3.59 24.68 -10.25
N ALA A 91 -4.66 24.81 -11.02
CA ALA A 91 -5.17 23.72 -11.86
C ALA A 91 -4.16 23.21 -12.90
N ASP A 92 -3.32 24.08 -13.43
CA ASP A 92 -2.25 23.73 -14.37
C ASP A 92 -1.07 23.05 -13.64
N GLU A 93 -0.72 23.46 -12.44
CA GLU A 93 0.36 22.85 -11.64
C GLU A 93 0.01 21.43 -11.25
N ILE A 94 -1.20 21.19 -10.70
CA ILE A 94 -1.63 19.84 -10.33
C ILE A 94 -1.73 18.93 -11.57
N LYS A 95 -2.12 19.47 -12.73
CA LYS A 95 -2.08 18.74 -14.00
C LYS A 95 -0.67 18.36 -14.36
N GLN A 96 0.27 19.32 -14.36
CA GLN A 96 1.67 19.08 -14.70
C GLN A 96 2.36 18.11 -13.74
N SER A 97 1.95 18.08 -12.46
CA SER A 97 2.45 17.11 -11.50
C SER A 97 2.18 15.65 -11.87
N LYS A 98 1.25 15.39 -12.81
CA LYS A 98 0.93 14.05 -13.33
C LYS A 98 1.76 13.64 -14.55
N PHE A 99 2.56 14.55 -15.09
CA PHE A 99 3.42 14.26 -16.24
C PHE A 99 4.42 13.12 -15.96
N PRO A 100 5.15 13.11 -14.82
CA PRO A 100 6.05 11.99 -14.49
C PRO A 100 5.36 10.64 -14.35
N VAL A 101 4.08 10.62 -13.97
CA VAL A 101 3.28 9.40 -13.90
C VAL A 101 3.11 8.78 -15.30
N LEU A 102 2.70 9.60 -16.27
CA LEU A 102 2.51 9.15 -17.66
C LEU A 102 3.83 8.77 -18.36
N GLU A 103 4.95 9.29 -17.87
CA GLU A 103 6.28 8.96 -18.37
C GLU A 103 6.84 7.63 -17.82
N ARG A 104 6.60 7.35 -16.54
CA ARG A 104 7.32 6.30 -15.81
C ARG A 104 6.45 5.14 -15.35
N ALA A 105 5.14 5.36 -15.16
CA ALA A 105 4.21 4.31 -14.80
C ALA A 105 3.66 3.61 -16.03
N ASP A 106 3.12 2.38 -15.85
CA ASP A 106 2.36 1.68 -16.88
C ASP A 106 0.89 2.10 -16.79
N VAL A 107 0.47 3.00 -17.65
CA VAL A 107 -0.88 3.57 -17.61
C VAL A 107 -1.69 3.10 -18.80
N LEU A 108 -2.77 2.37 -18.54
CA LEU A 108 -3.75 1.94 -19.54
C LEU A 108 -4.98 2.88 -19.52
N GLY A 109 -5.44 3.24 -20.70
CA GLY A 109 -6.70 3.95 -20.90
C GLY A 109 -7.65 3.17 -21.80
N CYS A 110 -8.93 3.23 -21.46
CA CYS A 110 -10.03 2.74 -22.30
C CYS A 110 -10.72 3.94 -22.94
N PHE A 111 -10.93 3.86 -24.26
CA PHE A 111 -11.49 4.94 -25.07
C PHE A 111 -12.80 4.51 -25.71
N ASP A 112 -13.81 5.39 -25.65
CA ASP A 112 -14.94 5.40 -26.57
C ASP A 112 -14.61 6.40 -27.68
N ARG A 113 -14.23 5.89 -28.86
CA ARG A 113 -13.69 6.70 -29.98
C ARG A 113 -12.41 7.44 -29.58
N LYS A 114 -12.48 8.75 -29.32
CA LYS A 114 -11.32 9.61 -28.94
C LYS A 114 -11.38 10.03 -27.46
N GLU A 115 -12.45 9.71 -26.76
CA GLU A 115 -12.68 10.10 -25.37
C GLU A 115 -12.16 9.04 -24.41
N LEU A 116 -11.33 9.43 -23.48
CA LEU A 116 -10.83 8.57 -22.38
C LEU A 116 -11.96 8.40 -21.36
N VAL A 117 -12.46 7.17 -21.23
CA VAL A 117 -13.62 6.86 -20.37
C VAL A 117 -13.26 6.07 -19.11
N SER A 118 -12.08 5.45 -19.11
CA SER A 118 -11.56 4.74 -17.93
C SER A 118 -10.04 4.66 -18.00
N GLN A 119 -9.39 4.66 -16.85
CA GLN A 119 -7.93 4.57 -16.74
C GLN A 119 -7.49 3.72 -15.55
N PHE A 120 -6.24 3.25 -15.61
CA PHE A 120 -5.64 2.35 -14.63
C PHE A 120 -4.13 2.52 -14.68
N ALA A 121 -3.51 2.92 -13.59
CA ALA A 121 -2.06 3.12 -13.52
C ALA A 121 -1.40 2.09 -12.59
N VAL A 122 -0.23 1.61 -13.00
CA VAL A 122 0.62 0.71 -12.24
C VAL A 122 2.01 1.33 -12.11
N TYR A 123 2.41 1.67 -10.90
CA TYR A 123 3.76 2.13 -10.58
C TYR A 123 4.69 0.94 -10.38
N PRO A 124 5.76 0.79 -11.18
CA PRO A 124 6.72 -0.29 -11.03
C PRO A 124 7.68 0.04 -9.88
N LEU A 125 7.50 -0.61 -8.75
CA LEU A 125 8.27 -0.40 -7.53
C LEU A 125 8.93 -1.70 -7.06
N LYS A 126 9.67 -1.61 -5.97
CA LYS A 126 10.19 -2.75 -5.22
C LYS A 126 9.78 -2.66 -3.77
N MET A 127 9.59 -3.81 -3.14
CA MET A 127 9.20 -3.95 -1.74
C MET A 127 10.12 -5.01 -1.09
N ASN A 128 10.48 -4.78 0.15
CA ASN A 128 11.19 -5.80 0.92
C ASN A 128 10.20 -6.89 1.36
N ILE A 129 10.38 -8.11 0.88
CA ILE A 129 9.64 -9.29 1.34
C ILE A 129 10.65 -10.25 1.98
N TYR A 130 10.73 -10.23 3.31
CA TYR A 130 11.65 -11.06 4.10
C TYR A 130 13.07 -11.04 3.54
N ASP A 131 13.69 -9.85 3.55
CA ASP A 131 15.06 -9.59 3.05
C ASP A 131 15.26 -9.83 1.54
N SER A 132 14.17 -9.95 0.79
CA SER A 132 14.20 -10.05 -0.67
C SER A 132 13.57 -8.81 -1.31
N ALA A 133 14.32 -8.12 -2.18
CA ALA A 133 13.78 -7.01 -2.97
C ALA A 133 12.83 -7.54 -4.05
N CYS A 134 11.55 -7.58 -3.74
CA CYS A 134 10.49 -8.10 -4.60
C CYS A 134 9.99 -7.03 -5.58
N PRO A 135 10.02 -7.24 -6.91
CA PRO A 135 9.38 -6.35 -7.86
C PRO A 135 7.85 -6.39 -7.69
N ILE A 136 7.26 -5.22 -7.55
CA ILE A 136 5.81 -5.07 -7.37
C ILE A 136 5.23 -4.06 -8.35
N GLY A 137 3.90 -4.07 -8.50
CA GLY A 137 3.15 -2.97 -9.09
C GLY A 137 2.24 -2.34 -8.06
N PHE A 138 2.39 -1.05 -7.81
CA PHE A 138 1.45 -0.30 -6.98
C PHE A 138 0.37 0.30 -7.89
N ILE A 139 -0.88 -0.12 -7.67
CA ILE A 139 -2.02 0.26 -8.51
C ILE A 139 -2.65 1.52 -7.94
N THR A 140 -2.83 2.50 -8.81
CA THR A 140 -3.47 3.78 -8.49
C THR A 140 -4.27 4.31 -9.69
N SER A 141 -4.90 5.46 -9.53
CA SER A 141 -5.62 6.16 -10.61
C SER A 141 -6.68 5.28 -11.31
N VAL A 142 -7.30 4.37 -10.56
CA VAL A 142 -8.36 3.50 -11.08
C VAL A 142 -9.66 4.29 -11.16
N CYS A 143 -9.99 4.77 -12.33
CA CYS A 143 -11.13 5.65 -12.56
C CYS A 143 -11.95 5.19 -13.77
N THR A 144 -13.27 5.40 -13.69
CA THR A 144 -14.21 5.18 -14.81
C THR A 144 -15.34 6.20 -14.67
N TYR A 145 -15.69 6.91 -15.75
CA TYR A 145 -16.85 7.80 -15.72
C TYR A 145 -18.13 7.01 -15.42
N PRO A 146 -19.07 7.56 -14.61
CA PRO A 146 -20.26 6.85 -14.14
C PRO A 146 -21.12 6.27 -15.24
N GLU A 147 -21.28 6.96 -16.37
CA GLU A 147 -22.06 6.54 -17.56
C GLU A 147 -21.46 5.31 -18.27
N TYR A 148 -20.23 4.95 -17.92
CA TYR A 148 -19.53 3.76 -18.41
C TYR A 148 -19.43 2.66 -17.35
N SER A 149 -19.98 2.87 -16.15
CA SER A 149 -20.00 1.88 -15.07
C SER A 149 -20.82 0.64 -15.45
N GLY A 150 -20.49 -0.51 -14.86
CA GLY A 150 -21.19 -1.76 -15.09
C GLY A 150 -20.94 -2.43 -16.46
N LYS A 151 -20.11 -1.82 -17.33
CA LYS A 151 -19.76 -2.37 -18.66
C LYS A 151 -18.52 -3.28 -18.65
N GLY A 152 -17.98 -3.60 -17.48
CA GLY A 152 -16.78 -4.47 -17.34
C GLY A 152 -15.44 -3.83 -17.75
N ILE A 153 -15.42 -2.51 -18.02
CA ILE A 153 -14.22 -1.82 -18.51
C ILE A 153 -13.08 -1.86 -17.48
N MET A 154 -13.38 -1.52 -16.23
CA MET A 154 -12.37 -1.55 -15.15
C MET A 154 -11.79 -2.96 -14.93
N SER A 155 -12.63 -3.99 -14.92
CA SER A 155 -12.20 -5.37 -14.82
C SER A 155 -11.28 -5.78 -15.98
N ASN A 156 -11.56 -5.31 -17.20
CA ASN A 156 -10.74 -5.59 -18.37
C ASN A 156 -9.39 -4.86 -18.30
N LEU A 157 -9.38 -3.59 -17.87
CA LEU A 157 -8.12 -2.85 -17.63
C LEU A 157 -7.27 -3.54 -16.56
N MET A 158 -7.88 -3.93 -15.43
CA MET A 158 -7.22 -4.65 -14.35
C MET A 158 -6.62 -5.98 -14.83
N HIS A 159 -7.38 -6.78 -15.57
CA HIS A 159 -6.90 -8.05 -16.11
C HIS A 159 -5.69 -7.85 -17.04
N LYS A 160 -5.77 -6.88 -17.96
CA LYS A 160 -4.65 -6.55 -18.86
C LYS A 160 -3.42 -6.03 -18.10
N SER A 161 -3.63 -5.21 -17.07
CA SER A 161 -2.53 -4.72 -16.24
C SER A 161 -1.83 -5.85 -15.49
N LEU A 162 -2.57 -6.82 -14.96
CA LEU A 162 -2.00 -7.99 -14.27
C LEU A 162 -1.23 -8.92 -15.22
N ILE A 163 -1.68 -9.10 -16.47
CA ILE A 163 -0.91 -9.81 -17.49
C ILE A 163 0.44 -9.11 -17.71
N ARG A 164 0.43 -7.79 -17.89
CA ARG A 164 1.64 -6.99 -18.07
C ARG A 164 2.57 -7.03 -16.87
N MET A 165 2.01 -7.00 -15.66
CA MET A 165 2.79 -7.16 -14.44
C MET A 165 3.51 -8.50 -14.42
N LYS A 166 2.82 -9.60 -14.79
CA LYS A 166 3.44 -10.93 -14.94
C LYS A 166 4.56 -10.92 -15.97
N GLU A 167 4.33 -10.38 -17.16
CA GLU A 167 5.32 -10.28 -18.24
C GLU A 167 6.57 -9.48 -17.82
N ARG A 168 6.41 -8.48 -16.95
CA ARG A 168 7.49 -7.67 -16.39
C ARG A 168 8.14 -8.26 -15.14
N GLY A 169 7.69 -9.44 -14.71
CA GLY A 169 8.21 -10.11 -13.51
C GLY A 169 7.85 -9.44 -12.19
N GLN A 170 6.80 -8.61 -12.16
CA GLN A 170 6.24 -8.07 -10.93
C GLN A 170 5.43 -9.18 -10.25
N LEU A 171 5.76 -9.46 -9.00
CA LEU A 171 5.25 -10.64 -8.30
C LEU A 171 4.04 -10.35 -7.41
N LEU A 172 3.91 -9.10 -6.98
CA LEU A 172 2.84 -8.65 -6.09
C LEU A 172 2.22 -7.37 -6.63
N ALA A 173 0.89 -7.31 -6.66
CA ALA A 173 0.12 -6.11 -6.92
C ALA A 173 -0.36 -5.53 -5.60
N LEU A 174 -0.17 -4.23 -5.38
CA LEU A 174 -0.63 -3.50 -4.21
C LEU A 174 -1.61 -2.40 -4.62
N LEU A 175 -2.53 -2.05 -3.74
CA LEU A 175 -3.39 -0.88 -3.89
C LEU A 175 -3.94 -0.42 -2.54
N TYR A 176 -4.28 0.88 -2.46
CA TYR A 176 -5.16 1.40 -1.42
C TYR A 176 -6.62 1.22 -1.86
N PRO A 177 -7.45 0.46 -1.11
CA PRO A 177 -8.78 0.09 -1.58
C PRO A 177 -9.80 1.22 -1.41
N TYR A 178 -10.43 1.65 -2.50
CA TYR A 178 -11.69 2.41 -2.43
C TYR A 178 -12.83 1.55 -1.85
N SER A 179 -12.86 0.26 -2.22
CA SER A 179 -13.87 -0.70 -1.77
C SER A 179 -13.23 -2.09 -1.59
N ILE A 180 -13.06 -2.51 -0.36
CA ILE A 180 -12.53 -3.85 -0.02
C ILE A 180 -13.36 -4.97 -0.69
N PRO A 181 -14.71 -4.98 -0.62
CA PRO A 181 -15.51 -6.02 -1.27
C PRO A 181 -15.34 -6.07 -2.80
N LEU A 182 -15.10 -4.92 -3.43
CA LEU A 182 -14.85 -4.87 -4.87
C LEU A 182 -13.57 -5.60 -5.24
N TYR A 183 -12.46 -5.26 -4.58
CA TYR A 183 -11.15 -5.85 -4.89
C TYR A 183 -11.05 -7.33 -4.48
N ARG A 184 -11.75 -7.75 -3.43
CA ARG A 184 -11.84 -9.18 -3.05
C ARG A 184 -12.40 -10.05 -4.17
N LYS A 185 -13.36 -9.55 -4.97
CA LYS A 185 -13.89 -10.27 -6.15
C LYS A 185 -12.80 -10.59 -7.19
N PHE A 186 -11.72 -9.83 -7.19
CA PHE A 186 -10.60 -9.98 -8.11
C PHE A 186 -9.36 -10.60 -7.44
N GLY A 187 -9.51 -11.20 -6.27
CA GLY A 187 -8.44 -11.95 -5.58
C GLY A 187 -7.46 -11.11 -4.77
N TRP A 188 -7.77 -9.84 -4.45
CA TRP A 188 -7.03 -9.07 -3.46
C TRP A 188 -7.46 -9.40 -2.03
N GLU A 189 -6.54 -9.24 -1.07
CA GLU A 189 -6.86 -9.30 0.35
C GLU A 189 -6.11 -8.19 1.10
N ILE A 190 -6.64 -7.81 2.26
CA ILE A 190 -5.98 -6.88 3.17
C ILE A 190 -4.65 -7.50 3.61
N ILE A 191 -3.57 -6.74 3.52
CA ILE A 191 -2.23 -7.18 3.88
C ILE A 191 -1.54 -6.26 4.89
N SER A 192 -2.08 -5.09 5.19
CA SER A 192 -1.55 -4.20 6.23
C SER A 192 -2.63 -3.39 6.91
N ASN A 193 -2.32 -2.91 8.10
CA ASN A 193 -3.11 -1.96 8.85
C ASN A 193 -2.38 -0.62 8.96
N LYS A 194 -3.15 0.45 9.14
CA LYS A 194 -2.70 1.74 9.63
C LYS A 194 -3.26 1.92 11.04
N ILE A 195 -2.41 2.21 12.01
CA ILE A 195 -2.78 2.54 13.38
C ILE A 195 -2.58 4.03 13.56
N SER A 196 -3.67 4.78 13.68
CA SER A 196 -3.62 6.21 14.00
C SER A 196 -3.68 6.37 15.51
N TYR A 197 -2.84 7.23 16.07
CA TYR A 197 -2.77 7.47 17.50
C TYR A 197 -2.88 8.94 17.85
N THR A 198 -3.38 9.21 19.06
CA THR A 198 -3.38 10.53 19.71
C THR A 198 -2.80 10.39 21.11
N VAL A 199 -1.74 11.14 21.38
CA VAL A 199 -0.99 11.15 22.64
C VAL A 199 -1.02 12.58 23.18
N LYS A 200 -1.46 12.77 24.42
CA LYS A 200 -1.40 14.08 25.09
C LYS A 200 0.02 14.36 25.58
N ASP A 201 0.36 15.63 25.74
CA ASP A 201 1.67 16.10 26.24
C ASP A 201 2.17 15.30 27.46
N ARG A 202 1.33 15.12 28.48
CA ARG A 202 1.63 14.36 29.73
C ARG A 202 1.84 12.87 29.55
N GLN A 203 1.42 12.30 28.41
CA GLN A 203 1.52 10.87 28.11
C GLN A 203 2.79 10.53 27.33
N ILE A 204 3.48 11.55 26.79
CA ILE A 204 4.75 11.39 26.07
C ILE A 204 5.78 10.71 26.96
N PRO A 205 6.59 9.78 26.45
CA PRO A 205 7.59 9.05 27.23
C PRO A 205 8.48 9.97 28.06
N VAL A 206 8.79 9.56 29.29
CA VAL A 206 9.69 10.29 30.19
C VAL A 206 11.09 10.39 29.58
N GLN A 207 11.75 11.51 29.84
CA GLN A 207 13.07 11.85 29.34
C GLN A 207 14.06 10.67 29.33
N ALA A 208 14.51 10.31 28.16
CA ALA A 208 15.54 9.31 27.95
C ALA A 208 16.88 10.01 27.68
N LYS A 209 17.93 9.63 28.43
CA LYS A 209 19.28 10.06 28.08
C LYS A 209 19.71 9.36 26.79
N VAL A 210 19.91 10.14 25.73
CA VAL A 210 20.46 9.70 24.45
C VAL A 210 21.82 10.35 24.25
N SER A 211 22.72 9.67 23.55
CA SER A 211 24.06 10.20 23.29
C SER A 211 24.12 11.15 22.10
N GLY A 212 23.09 11.08 21.24
CA GLY A 212 22.97 11.84 20.01
C GLY A 212 22.12 13.09 20.16
N PHE A 213 21.73 13.65 19.02
CA PHE A 213 20.95 14.88 18.93
C PHE A 213 20.03 14.87 17.71
N VAL A 214 19.00 15.73 17.71
CA VAL A 214 18.10 15.94 16.58
C VAL A 214 18.42 17.24 15.88
N ARG A 215 18.45 17.22 14.55
CA ARG A 215 18.58 18.40 13.69
C ARG A 215 17.41 18.47 12.71
N ARG A 216 16.81 19.64 12.54
CA ARG A 216 15.89 19.90 11.44
C ARG A 216 16.68 20.02 10.14
N VAL A 217 16.20 19.37 9.10
CA VAL A 217 16.85 19.35 7.78
C VAL A 217 15.84 19.71 6.70
N ASN A 218 16.34 20.04 5.52
CA ASN A 218 15.50 20.23 4.34
C ASN A 218 15.03 18.85 3.84
N TRP A 219 13.86 18.79 3.24
CA TRP A 219 13.28 17.59 2.64
C TRP A 219 14.14 16.97 1.50
N GLU A 220 15.00 17.78 0.85
CA GLU A 220 16.00 17.33 -0.15
C GLU A 220 17.28 16.76 0.48
N ASN A 221 17.36 16.69 1.81
CA ASN A 221 18.55 16.22 2.50
C ASN A 221 18.82 14.74 2.21
N GLU A 222 20.04 14.43 1.76
CA GLU A 222 20.45 13.07 1.37
C GLU A 222 20.44 12.08 2.54
N ASP A 223 20.80 12.52 3.77
CA ASP A 223 20.78 11.69 4.98
C ASP A 223 19.40 11.11 5.25
N PHE A 224 18.35 11.92 5.06
CA PHE A 224 16.97 11.52 5.23
C PHE A 224 16.56 10.42 4.22
N MET A 225 16.90 10.62 2.93
CA MET A 225 16.56 9.65 1.88
C MET A 225 17.35 8.34 2.02
N ASP A 226 18.65 8.43 2.35
CA ASP A 226 19.50 7.26 2.60
C ASP A 226 19.01 6.48 3.83
N LEU A 227 18.60 7.18 4.88
CA LEU A 227 18.04 6.54 6.08
C LEU A 227 16.78 5.74 5.76
N HIS A 228 15.86 6.30 4.95
CA HIS A 228 14.71 5.54 4.48
C HIS A 228 15.13 4.30 3.67
N ALA A 229 16.11 4.43 2.77
CA ALA A 229 16.59 3.29 1.98
C ALA A 229 17.19 2.18 2.85
N ARG A 230 17.94 2.55 3.91
CA ARG A 230 18.46 1.58 4.91
C ARG A 230 17.34 0.92 5.70
N PHE A 231 16.35 1.69 6.12
CA PHE A 231 15.17 1.17 6.81
C PHE A 231 14.41 0.19 5.92
N ALA A 232 14.13 0.55 4.66
CA ALA A 232 13.43 -0.31 3.71
C ALA A 232 14.16 -1.63 3.45
N LYS A 233 15.50 -1.60 3.46
CA LYS A 233 16.31 -2.81 3.25
C LYS A 233 16.17 -3.82 4.40
N GLN A 234 15.94 -3.38 5.62
CA GLN A 234 15.87 -4.25 6.81
C GLN A 234 14.45 -4.47 7.34
N THR A 235 13.44 -3.79 6.78
CA THR A 235 12.06 -3.84 7.27
C THR A 235 11.17 -4.54 6.27
N HIS A 236 10.58 -5.66 6.69
CA HIS A 236 9.63 -6.40 5.88
C HIS A 236 8.41 -5.54 5.50
N GLY A 237 8.01 -5.59 4.24
CA GLY A 237 6.87 -4.82 3.72
C GLY A 237 7.19 -3.39 3.30
N CYS A 238 8.35 -2.83 3.65
CA CYS A 238 8.68 -1.46 3.29
C CYS A 238 9.00 -1.31 1.80
N LEU A 239 8.50 -0.23 1.19
CA LEU A 239 8.78 0.10 -0.20
C LEU A 239 10.16 0.75 -0.35
N TYR A 240 10.88 0.38 -1.40
CA TYR A 240 12.05 1.13 -1.85
C TYR A 240 11.56 2.32 -2.68
N ARG A 241 11.56 3.52 -2.10
CA ARG A 241 11.12 4.73 -2.79
C ARG A 241 12.15 5.14 -3.85
N ASP A 242 11.71 5.13 -5.09
CA ASP A 242 12.42 5.76 -6.19
C ASP A 242 12.01 7.25 -6.32
N LYS A 243 12.53 7.93 -7.32
CA LYS A 243 12.20 9.34 -7.54
C LYS A 243 10.71 9.60 -7.70
N LEU A 244 9.97 8.73 -8.40
CA LEU A 244 8.53 8.88 -8.59
C LEU A 244 7.77 8.68 -7.28
N ALA A 245 8.15 7.69 -6.47
CA ALA A 245 7.56 7.45 -5.16
C ALA A 245 7.80 8.62 -4.20
N TRP A 246 9.00 9.24 -4.22
CA TRP A 246 9.29 10.44 -3.45
C TRP A 246 8.48 11.65 -3.93
N GLU A 247 8.30 11.85 -5.25
CA GLU A 247 7.45 12.89 -5.80
C GLU A 247 5.98 12.71 -5.36
N GLU A 248 5.46 11.46 -5.31
CA GLU A 248 4.12 11.18 -4.79
C GLU A 248 4.03 11.38 -3.27
N TYR A 249 5.07 10.98 -2.53
CA TYR A 249 5.12 11.13 -1.07
C TYR A 249 4.95 12.59 -0.64
N TRP A 250 5.58 13.55 -1.35
CA TRP A 250 5.54 14.98 -1.02
C TRP A 250 4.40 15.75 -1.68
N ARG A 251 3.67 15.16 -2.62
CA ARG A 251 2.71 15.87 -3.48
C ARG A 251 1.66 16.69 -2.72
N TRP A 252 1.22 16.21 -1.57
CA TRP A 252 0.12 16.82 -0.84
C TRP A 252 0.54 17.40 0.52
N ASP A 253 1.82 17.56 0.76
CA ASP A 253 2.31 18.13 2.00
C ASP A 253 2.26 19.67 1.97
N GLU A 254 2.02 20.26 3.15
CA GLU A 254 2.06 21.70 3.34
C GLU A 254 3.50 22.23 3.34
N ASP A 255 3.69 23.49 2.93
CA ASP A 255 5.02 24.14 2.89
C ASP A 255 5.72 24.15 4.25
N ASP A 256 4.93 24.17 5.35
CA ASP A 256 5.43 24.18 6.73
C ASP A 256 5.76 22.76 7.25
N THR A 257 5.64 21.73 6.42
CA THR A 257 6.04 20.36 6.78
C THR A 257 7.55 20.30 7.02
N ALA A 258 7.93 19.87 8.21
CA ALA A 258 9.32 19.81 8.66
C ALA A 258 9.85 18.38 8.69
N VAL A 259 11.16 18.22 8.47
CA VAL A 259 11.90 16.97 8.65
C VAL A 259 12.89 17.15 9.79
N ALA A 260 12.85 16.24 10.75
CA ALA A 260 13.83 16.15 11.85
C ALA A 260 14.56 14.82 11.77
N VAL A 261 15.88 14.85 11.80
CA VAL A 261 16.76 13.66 11.74
C VAL A 261 17.52 13.53 13.06
N TYR A 262 17.48 12.33 13.64
CA TYR A 262 18.30 11.97 14.78
C TYR A 262 19.65 11.44 14.30
N TYR A 263 20.71 12.04 14.85
CA TYR A 263 22.11 11.64 14.66
C TYR A 263 22.68 11.08 15.96
N ASP A 264 23.46 10.02 15.88
CA ASP A 264 24.22 9.50 17.04
C ASP A 264 25.40 10.42 17.40
N SER A 265 26.17 10.06 18.43
CA SER A 265 27.34 10.81 18.89
C SER A 265 28.48 10.89 17.85
N LYS A 266 28.39 10.15 16.75
CA LYS A 266 29.33 10.16 15.60
C LYS A 266 28.72 10.83 14.36
N GLU A 267 27.66 11.58 14.55
CA GLU A 267 26.90 12.25 13.47
C GLU A 267 26.32 11.31 12.41
N LYS A 268 26.09 10.02 12.75
CA LYS A 268 25.44 9.07 11.84
C LYS A 268 23.92 9.20 11.95
N PRO A 269 23.19 9.41 10.82
CA PRO A 269 21.73 9.47 10.85
C PRO A 269 21.14 8.08 11.14
N LEU A 270 20.28 7.98 12.17
CA LEU A 270 19.70 6.73 12.65
C LEU A 270 18.17 6.75 12.81
N GLY A 271 17.52 7.89 12.65
CA GLY A 271 16.08 8.01 12.65
C GLY A 271 15.63 9.36 12.12
N TYR A 272 14.41 9.42 11.61
CA TYR A 272 13.82 10.68 11.18
C TYR A 272 12.32 10.74 11.50
N MET A 273 11.81 11.95 11.48
CA MET A 273 10.40 12.25 11.60
C MET A 273 10.01 13.33 10.59
N VAL A 274 8.90 13.11 9.88
CA VAL A 274 8.24 14.11 9.05
C VAL A 274 6.98 14.58 9.78
N TYR A 275 6.87 15.87 10.05
CA TYR A 275 5.82 16.42 10.89
C TYR A 275 5.41 17.84 10.53
N LEU A 276 4.23 18.23 11.01
CA LEU A 276 3.70 19.58 10.95
C LEU A 276 3.16 19.96 12.32
N ILE A 277 3.40 21.19 12.79
CA ILE A 277 2.76 21.75 13.99
C ILE A 277 1.71 22.75 13.55
N LYS A 278 0.46 22.52 13.98
CA LYS A 278 -0.68 23.36 13.63
C LYS A 278 -1.77 23.22 14.68
N ASP A 279 -2.39 24.35 15.06
CA ASP A 279 -3.50 24.39 16.01
C ASP A 279 -3.14 23.64 17.33
N ASP A 280 -1.95 23.92 17.89
CA ASP A 280 -1.38 23.32 19.10
C ASP A 280 -1.25 21.78 19.05
N VAL A 281 -1.23 21.20 17.84
CA VAL A 281 -1.08 19.77 17.59
C VAL A 281 0.17 19.50 16.75
N MET A 282 1.00 18.54 17.17
CA MET A 282 2.04 17.99 16.31
C MET A 282 1.49 16.81 15.50
N HIS A 283 1.38 17.00 14.20
CA HIS A 283 0.97 15.96 13.27
C HIS A 283 2.20 15.24 12.72
N ILE A 284 2.37 13.96 13.06
CA ILE A 284 3.45 13.11 12.57
C ILE A 284 2.96 12.34 11.35
N LYS A 285 3.48 12.67 10.17
CA LYS A 285 3.21 11.95 8.93
C LYS A 285 3.90 10.60 8.92
N GLU A 286 5.19 10.60 9.28
CA GLU A 286 6.02 9.39 9.31
C GLU A 286 7.11 9.54 10.37
N MET A 287 7.39 8.46 11.09
CA MET A 287 8.52 8.36 12.01
C MET A 287 9.19 7.01 11.83
N ILE A 288 10.46 7.04 11.44
CA ILE A 288 11.28 5.87 11.15
C ILE A 288 12.56 5.92 11.98
N TYR A 289 12.98 4.78 12.50
CA TYR A 289 14.22 4.64 13.28
C TYR A 289 14.86 3.27 13.04
N LEU A 290 16.20 3.25 13.05
CA LEU A 290 16.98 2.03 12.86
C LEU A 290 17.34 1.34 14.17
N ASN A 291 17.17 2.01 15.31
CA ASN A 291 17.40 1.46 16.63
C ASN A 291 16.59 2.19 17.72
N THR A 292 16.56 1.62 18.92
CA THR A 292 15.83 2.14 20.07
C THR A 292 16.35 3.51 20.55
N GLU A 293 17.65 3.78 20.39
CA GLU A 293 18.22 5.09 20.78
C GLU A 293 17.63 6.21 19.90
N ALA A 294 17.58 6.01 18.58
CA ALA A 294 16.97 6.96 17.67
C ALA A 294 15.48 7.15 17.96
N GLN A 295 14.74 6.08 18.27
CA GLN A 295 13.34 6.15 18.69
C GLN A 295 13.20 7.06 19.92
N LYS A 296 13.99 6.81 20.97
CA LYS A 296 13.99 7.63 22.20
C LYS A 296 14.34 9.09 21.90
N GLY A 297 15.34 9.33 21.06
CA GLY A 297 15.76 10.68 20.70
C GLY A 297 14.70 11.46 19.93
N LEU A 298 13.94 10.80 19.05
CA LEU A 298 12.81 11.42 18.35
C LEU A 298 11.66 11.73 19.31
N TRP A 299 11.31 10.86 20.25
CA TRP A 299 10.30 11.14 21.28
C TRP A 299 10.74 12.26 22.24
N GLU A 300 12.04 12.34 22.57
CA GLU A 300 12.58 13.45 23.35
C GLU A 300 12.50 14.78 22.61
N TYR A 301 12.74 14.76 21.30
CA TYR A 301 12.54 15.93 20.46
C TYR A 301 11.05 16.37 20.39
N ILE A 302 10.12 15.42 20.30
CA ILE A 302 8.69 15.72 20.40
C ILE A 302 8.37 16.39 21.74
N ARG A 303 8.89 15.84 22.83
CA ARG A 303 8.70 16.37 24.19
C ARG A 303 9.25 17.78 24.38
N ALA A 304 10.34 18.12 23.67
CA ALA A 304 10.90 19.48 23.73
C ALA A 304 9.98 20.56 23.13
N HIS A 305 8.83 20.17 22.56
CA HIS A 305 7.78 21.10 22.08
C HIS A 305 6.62 21.25 23.08
N ASP A 306 6.77 20.82 24.33
CA ASP A 306 5.72 20.81 25.37
C ASP A 306 5.02 22.16 25.60
N SER A 307 5.72 23.28 25.36
CA SER A 307 5.15 24.63 25.43
C SER A 307 4.42 25.07 24.14
N MET A 308 4.43 24.27 23.10
CA MET A 308 3.90 24.59 21.77
C MET A 308 2.77 23.68 21.33
N ILE A 309 2.58 22.55 21.99
CA ILE A 309 1.63 21.52 21.58
C ILE A 309 0.90 20.92 22.80
N ASP A 310 -0.40 20.69 22.66
CA ASP A 310 -1.23 20.00 23.65
C ASP A 310 -1.29 18.49 23.40
N GLU A 311 -1.13 18.09 22.15
CA GLU A 311 -1.17 16.69 21.74
C GLU A 311 -0.33 16.38 20.50
N VAL A 312 -0.02 15.11 20.35
CA VAL A 312 0.66 14.52 19.18
C VAL A 312 -0.30 13.57 18.49
N ARG A 313 -0.51 13.76 17.20
CA ARG A 313 -1.26 12.84 16.32
C ARG A 313 -0.34 12.24 15.29
N GLY A 314 -0.39 10.93 15.13
CA GLY A 314 0.46 10.27 14.16
C GLY A 314 -0.10 8.94 13.70
N ASN A 315 0.69 8.28 12.84
CA ASN A 315 0.37 6.95 12.36
C ASN A 315 1.57 6.02 12.55
N THR A 316 1.28 4.77 12.89
CA THR A 316 2.24 3.68 12.78
C THR A 316 1.72 2.61 11.84
N TYR A 317 2.63 1.96 11.16
CA TYR A 317 2.36 0.86 10.22
C TYR A 317 2.99 -0.44 10.69
N PHE A 318 3.72 -0.40 11.80
CA PHE A 318 4.00 -1.60 12.59
C PHE A 318 2.67 -2.10 13.15
N ASN A 319 2.39 -3.37 13.02
CA ASN A 319 1.12 -3.93 13.51
C ASN A 319 1.13 -4.09 15.05
N GLU A 320 1.67 -3.09 15.74
CA GLU A 320 1.84 -3.03 17.19
C GLU A 320 1.36 -1.69 17.74
N PRO A 321 0.54 -1.70 18.79
CA PRO A 321 0.14 -0.49 19.51
C PRO A 321 1.34 0.25 20.09
N ILE A 322 1.34 1.58 19.99
CA ILE A 322 2.39 2.40 20.59
C ILE A 322 2.20 2.67 22.09
N ALA A 323 1.02 2.38 22.62
CA ALA A 323 0.65 2.58 24.02
C ALA A 323 1.69 2.01 24.99
N PHE A 324 2.31 0.87 24.63
CA PHE A 324 3.34 0.23 25.46
C PHE A 324 4.59 1.11 25.67
N TYR A 325 4.88 2.01 24.75
CA TYR A 325 6.05 2.89 24.81
C TYR A 325 5.76 4.24 25.47
N MET A 326 4.49 4.52 25.79
CA MET A 326 4.08 5.77 26.40
C MET A 326 4.28 5.75 27.93
N ASN A 327 4.49 6.93 28.52
CA ASN A 327 4.57 7.07 29.98
C ASN A 327 3.23 6.73 30.66
N ASP A 328 2.14 7.19 30.06
CA ASP A 328 0.79 6.78 30.37
C ASP A 328 0.19 6.18 29.09
N GLY A 329 -0.03 4.87 29.11
CA GLY A 329 -0.54 4.12 27.94
C GLY A 329 -2.03 4.26 27.70
N ASP A 330 -2.78 5.07 28.48
CA ASP A 330 -4.20 5.37 28.24
C ASP A 330 -4.35 6.39 27.11
N ILE A 331 -3.86 6.01 25.93
CA ILE A 331 -3.92 6.79 24.70
C ILE A 331 -5.04 6.30 23.78
N ARG A 332 -5.41 7.17 22.83
CA ARG A 332 -6.38 6.76 21.80
C ARG A 332 -5.66 6.17 20.60
N GLU A 333 -5.99 4.94 20.23
CA GLU A 333 -5.53 4.28 19.01
C GLU A 333 -6.72 3.82 18.16
N THR A 334 -6.58 3.93 16.83
CA THR A 334 -7.59 3.47 15.87
C THR A 334 -6.92 2.64 14.80
N ILE A 335 -7.31 1.36 14.69
CA ILE A 335 -6.78 0.44 13.69
C ILE A 335 -7.72 0.38 12.50
N ARG A 336 -7.19 0.58 11.29
CA ARG A 336 -7.95 0.45 10.04
C ARG A 336 -7.18 -0.38 9.03
N PRO A 337 -7.88 -1.20 8.19
CA PRO A 337 -7.27 -1.79 6.99
C PRO A 337 -6.63 -0.70 6.14
N TYR A 338 -5.44 -0.96 5.62
CA TYR A 338 -4.73 0.06 4.85
C TYR A 338 -4.47 -0.38 3.42
N ILE A 339 -3.55 -1.30 3.18
CA ILE A 339 -3.24 -1.75 1.83
C ILE A 339 -3.81 -3.15 1.58
N MET A 340 -4.31 -3.36 0.37
CA MET A 340 -4.61 -4.69 -0.16
C MET A 340 -3.52 -5.14 -1.10
N GLY A 341 -3.23 -6.44 -1.07
CA GLY A 341 -2.25 -7.09 -1.93
C GLY A 341 -2.84 -8.29 -2.68
N ARG A 342 -2.19 -8.63 -3.80
CA ARG A 342 -2.48 -9.80 -4.60
C ARG A 342 -1.21 -10.35 -5.21
N ILE A 343 -0.96 -11.65 -5.05
CA ILE A 343 0.11 -12.35 -5.79
C ILE A 343 -0.29 -12.41 -7.28
N VAL A 344 0.63 -11.93 -8.14
CA VAL A 344 0.44 -11.90 -9.60
C VAL A 344 0.73 -13.26 -10.23
N ASP A 345 1.82 -13.91 -9.80
CA ASP A 345 2.23 -15.25 -10.25
C ASP A 345 2.68 -16.09 -9.05
N VAL A 346 1.87 -17.06 -8.68
CA VAL A 346 2.09 -17.91 -7.49
C VAL A 346 3.38 -18.72 -7.60
N ALA A 347 3.65 -19.29 -8.76
CA ALA A 347 4.84 -20.11 -8.94
C ALA A 347 6.13 -19.29 -8.87
N GLU A 348 6.15 -18.14 -9.54
CA GLU A 348 7.31 -17.23 -9.49
C GLU A 348 7.50 -16.60 -8.12
N PHE A 349 6.40 -16.32 -7.39
CA PHE A 349 6.47 -15.80 -6.02
C PHE A 349 7.18 -16.80 -5.10
N PHE A 350 6.78 -18.08 -5.11
CA PHE A 350 7.44 -19.12 -4.29
C PHE A 350 8.92 -19.29 -4.59
N LYS A 351 9.36 -19.15 -5.85
CA LYS A 351 10.78 -19.24 -6.21
C LYS A 351 11.66 -18.16 -5.57
N LYS A 352 11.06 -17.02 -5.21
CA LYS A 352 11.77 -15.87 -4.60
C LYS A 352 11.45 -15.71 -3.11
N TYR A 353 10.52 -16.49 -2.58
CA TYR A 353 10.08 -16.39 -1.19
C TYR A 353 11.13 -16.98 -0.25
N ASN A 354 11.45 -16.23 0.82
CA ASN A 354 12.25 -16.72 1.94
C ASN A 354 11.33 -17.35 2.99
N CYS A 355 11.69 -18.52 3.48
CA CYS A 355 10.96 -19.26 4.51
C CYS A 355 11.78 -19.36 5.80
N ASN A 356 11.26 -20.05 6.81
CA ASN A 356 11.96 -20.24 8.08
C ASN A 356 13.37 -20.86 7.85
N PRO A 357 14.46 -20.18 8.22
CA PRO A 357 15.82 -20.63 7.97
C PRO A 357 16.19 -21.91 8.75
N ASN A 358 15.51 -22.19 9.87
CA ASN A 358 15.73 -23.36 10.70
C ASN A 358 15.07 -24.63 10.15
N GLU A 359 14.27 -24.52 9.10
CA GLU A 359 13.59 -25.66 8.48
C GLU A 359 14.60 -26.61 7.80
N LYS A 360 14.60 -27.86 8.21
CA LYS A 360 15.52 -28.91 7.70
C LYS A 360 15.09 -29.49 6.36
N GLY A 361 13.82 -29.35 6.02
CA GLY A 361 13.25 -29.78 4.76
C GLY A 361 11.88 -30.45 4.92
N VAL A 362 10.84 -29.82 4.44
CA VAL A 362 9.48 -30.38 4.36
C VAL A 362 8.86 -30.08 3.00
N ARG A 363 8.06 -31.03 2.52
CA ARG A 363 7.24 -30.86 1.31
C ARG A 363 5.79 -30.67 1.71
N ILE A 364 5.19 -29.61 1.17
CA ILE A 364 3.77 -29.31 1.36
C ILE A 364 3.15 -29.14 -0.02
N ALA A 365 2.08 -29.88 -0.30
CA ALA A 365 1.26 -29.67 -1.48
C ALA A 365 0.28 -28.53 -1.22
N ILE A 366 0.37 -27.51 -2.03
CA ILE A 366 -0.45 -26.30 -1.92
C ILE A 366 -1.28 -26.19 -3.20
N GLU A 367 -2.61 -26.28 -3.04
CA GLU A 367 -3.56 -26.05 -4.12
C GLU A 367 -4.09 -24.62 -3.99
N VAL A 368 -3.90 -23.83 -5.05
CA VAL A 368 -4.33 -22.43 -5.11
C VAL A 368 -5.44 -22.29 -6.13
N THR A 369 -6.50 -21.59 -5.74
CA THR A 369 -7.60 -21.22 -6.62
C THR A 369 -7.61 -19.71 -6.87
N ASP A 370 -7.85 -19.33 -8.12
CA ASP A 370 -7.95 -17.94 -8.55
C ASP A 370 -9.07 -17.81 -9.59
N SER A 371 -10.13 -17.10 -9.25
CA SER A 371 -11.29 -16.91 -10.12
C SER A 371 -11.08 -15.85 -11.21
N PHE A 372 -9.94 -15.13 -11.17
CA PHE A 372 -9.67 -14.02 -12.07
C PHE A 372 -8.49 -14.25 -13.00
N LEU A 373 -7.48 -15.00 -12.57
CA LEU A 373 -6.27 -15.28 -13.34
C LEU A 373 -6.04 -16.79 -13.43
N ASP A 374 -6.34 -17.38 -14.58
CA ASP A 374 -6.32 -18.84 -14.79
C ASP A 374 -4.97 -19.47 -14.49
N TRP A 375 -3.85 -18.77 -14.74
CA TRP A 375 -2.50 -19.30 -14.51
C TRP A 375 -2.13 -19.48 -13.03
N ASN A 376 -2.92 -18.95 -12.11
CA ASN A 376 -2.75 -19.16 -10.68
C ASN A 376 -3.62 -20.31 -10.11
N ASN A 377 -4.46 -20.95 -10.94
CA ASN A 377 -5.13 -22.19 -10.57
C ASN A 377 -4.12 -23.35 -10.67
N VAL A 378 -3.36 -23.55 -9.62
CA VAL A 378 -2.23 -24.46 -9.61
C VAL A 378 -2.22 -25.34 -8.36
N LYS A 379 -1.71 -26.57 -8.53
CA LYS A 379 -1.33 -27.46 -7.44
C LYS A 379 0.18 -27.63 -7.47
N LEU A 380 0.87 -27.14 -6.46
CA LEU A 380 2.31 -27.11 -6.37
C LEU A 380 2.78 -27.89 -5.15
N THR A 381 3.79 -28.75 -5.32
CA THR A 381 4.54 -29.29 -4.18
C THR A 381 5.73 -28.37 -3.94
N VAL A 382 5.70 -27.69 -2.78
CA VAL A 382 6.76 -26.75 -2.37
C VAL A 382 7.65 -27.41 -1.32
N LEU A 383 8.95 -27.51 -1.60
CA LEU A 383 9.97 -27.89 -0.64
C LEU A 383 10.46 -26.63 0.09
N PHE A 384 10.22 -26.56 1.39
CA PHE A 384 10.76 -25.55 2.29
C PHE A 384 12.02 -26.10 2.95
N LYS A 385 13.16 -25.43 2.79
CA LYS A 385 14.44 -25.91 3.33
C LYS A 385 15.45 -24.77 3.48
N LYS A 386 16.00 -24.62 4.70
CA LYS A 386 17.10 -23.68 5.01
C LYS A 386 16.85 -22.27 4.48
N GLY A 387 15.70 -21.73 4.78
CA GLY A 387 15.32 -20.35 4.39
C GLY A 387 14.85 -20.16 2.95
N LYS A 388 14.79 -21.23 2.14
CA LYS A 388 14.42 -21.14 0.71
C LYS A 388 13.27 -22.07 0.34
N CYS A 389 12.50 -21.65 -0.64
CA CYS A 389 11.42 -22.43 -1.24
C CYS A 389 11.81 -22.93 -2.63
N LYS A 390 11.46 -24.16 -2.93
CA LYS A 390 11.67 -24.76 -4.25
C LYS A 390 10.42 -25.55 -4.67
N ILE A 391 9.91 -25.27 -5.85
CA ILE A 391 8.84 -26.08 -6.45
C ILE A 391 9.48 -27.38 -6.94
N VAL A 392 8.96 -28.52 -6.51
CA VAL A 392 9.41 -29.85 -6.91
C VAL A 392 8.37 -30.53 -7.77
N LYS A 393 8.82 -31.39 -8.70
CA LYS A 393 7.94 -32.07 -9.66
C LYS A 393 7.28 -33.34 -9.12
N ASP A 394 7.82 -33.87 -8.00
CA ASP A 394 7.29 -35.07 -7.38
C ASP A 394 6.06 -34.74 -6.52
N ASP A 395 5.00 -35.49 -6.69
CA ASP A 395 3.74 -35.32 -5.93
C ASP A 395 3.80 -35.95 -4.52
N ILE A 396 4.99 -36.32 -4.04
CA ILE A 396 5.15 -36.97 -2.73
C ILE A 396 5.20 -35.86 -1.64
N ALA A 397 4.05 -35.41 -1.21
CA ALA A 397 3.90 -34.54 -0.04
C ALA A 397 3.00 -35.23 0.99
N ARG A 398 3.43 -35.21 2.27
CA ARG A 398 2.62 -35.69 3.40
C ARG A 398 1.51 -34.72 3.76
N TYR A 399 1.75 -33.42 3.57
CA TYR A 399 0.90 -32.31 4.00
C TYR A 399 0.22 -31.70 2.78
N HIS A 400 -1.08 -31.49 2.86
CA HIS A 400 -1.90 -30.94 1.79
C HIS A 400 -2.77 -29.81 2.30
N VAL A 401 -2.75 -28.68 1.63
CA VAL A 401 -3.60 -27.51 1.94
C VAL A 401 -4.17 -26.92 0.66
N ARG A 402 -5.36 -26.34 0.78
CA ARG A 402 -6.03 -25.65 -0.32
C ARG A 402 -6.51 -24.29 0.14
N MET A 403 -6.34 -23.26 -0.70
CA MET A 403 -6.76 -21.91 -0.41
C MET A 403 -6.90 -21.04 -1.66
N SER A 404 -7.56 -19.89 -1.55
CA SER A 404 -7.59 -18.90 -2.63
C SER A 404 -6.27 -18.13 -2.72
N VAL A 405 -5.99 -17.51 -3.87
CA VAL A 405 -4.84 -16.60 -4.06
C VAL A 405 -4.88 -15.43 -3.08
N ALA A 406 -6.07 -14.93 -2.73
CA ALA A 406 -6.26 -13.87 -1.74
C ALA A 406 -5.79 -14.32 -0.34
N THR A 407 -6.17 -15.52 0.08
CA THR A 407 -5.73 -16.12 1.34
C THR A 407 -4.23 -16.39 1.34
N LEU A 408 -3.70 -16.96 0.25
CA LEU A 408 -2.26 -17.19 0.10
C LEU A 408 -1.46 -15.88 0.17
N THR A 409 -1.98 -14.80 -0.41
CA THR A 409 -1.33 -13.49 -0.34
C THR A 409 -1.23 -13.00 1.11
N ALA A 410 -2.35 -13.00 1.85
CA ALA A 410 -2.36 -12.58 3.27
C ALA A 410 -1.43 -13.43 4.14
N LEU A 411 -1.30 -14.73 3.82
CA LEU A 411 -0.43 -15.67 4.50
C LEU A 411 1.06 -15.37 4.21
N LEU A 412 1.44 -15.35 2.93
CA LEU A 412 2.85 -15.26 2.53
C LEU A 412 3.47 -13.87 2.75
N VAL A 413 2.65 -12.82 2.86
CA VAL A 413 3.13 -11.49 3.28
C VAL A 413 3.10 -11.29 4.80
N GLY A 414 2.77 -12.32 5.59
CA GLY A 414 2.83 -12.28 7.05
C GLY A 414 1.69 -11.51 7.75
N TYR A 415 0.64 -11.10 7.02
CA TYR A 415 -0.48 -10.38 7.62
C TYR A 415 -1.34 -11.26 8.53
N LYS A 416 -1.48 -12.55 8.19
CA LYS A 416 -2.20 -13.57 8.97
C LYS A 416 -1.41 -14.86 8.99
N THR A 417 -1.43 -15.57 10.11
CA THR A 417 -0.84 -16.89 10.23
C THR A 417 -1.73 -17.97 9.58
N ALA A 418 -1.16 -19.13 9.25
CA ALA A 418 -1.93 -20.23 8.69
C ALA A 418 -3.02 -20.71 9.67
N LEU A 419 -2.71 -20.74 10.96
CA LEU A 419 -3.67 -21.11 12.00
C LEU A 419 -4.83 -20.11 12.14
N GLN A 420 -4.55 -18.79 12.00
CA GLN A 420 -5.61 -17.75 11.99
C GLN A 420 -6.53 -17.91 10.78
N LEU A 421 -5.95 -18.17 9.60
CA LEU A 421 -6.70 -18.35 8.38
C LEU A 421 -7.51 -19.66 8.37
N PHE A 422 -6.99 -20.72 8.97
CA PHE A 422 -7.70 -21.97 9.16
C PHE A 422 -8.93 -21.81 10.08
N ARG A 423 -8.76 -21.13 11.23
CA ARG A 423 -9.88 -20.80 12.14
C ARG A 423 -10.93 -19.91 11.48
N ALA A 424 -10.54 -19.12 10.49
CA ALA A 424 -11.44 -18.30 9.67
C ALA A 424 -12.03 -19.06 8.47
N GLU A 425 -11.82 -20.38 8.39
CA GLU A 425 -12.28 -21.26 7.29
C GLU A 425 -11.79 -20.84 5.91
N ARG A 426 -10.58 -20.22 5.86
CA ARG A 426 -9.95 -19.74 4.62
C ARG A 426 -8.89 -20.70 4.06
N ILE A 427 -8.47 -21.69 4.85
CA ILE A 427 -7.56 -22.77 4.45
C ILE A 427 -8.27 -24.09 4.68
N GLU A 428 -8.32 -24.94 3.67
CA GLU A 428 -8.77 -26.32 3.73
C GLU A 428 -7.56 -27.25 3.90
N GLY A 429 -7.65 -28.25 4.79
CA GLY A 429 -6.59 -29.23 5.06
C GLY A 429 -6.67 -29.78 6.48
N ASP A 430 -5.86 -30.79 6.78
CA ASP A 430 -5.74 -31.30 8.15
C ASP A 430 -5.01 -30.31 9.05
N ILE A 431 -5.37 -30.26 10.34
CA ILE A 431 -4.76 -29.34 11.31
C ILE A 431 -3.22 -29.50 11.38
N ASP A 432 -2.69 -30.72 11.20
CA ASP A 432 -1.24 -30.98 11.20
C ASP A 432 -0.58 -30.40 9.95
N ALA A 433 -1.24 -30.44 8.79
CA ALA A 433 -0.77 -29.79 7.59
C ALA A 433 -0.74 -28.24 7.74
N VAL A 434 -1.78 -27.69 8.38
CA VAL A 434 -1.86 -26.24 8.64
C VAL A 434 -0.80 -25.79 9.65
N ARG A 435 -0.61 -26.53 10.76
CA ARG A 435 0.49 -26.25 11.71
C ARG A 435 1.84 -26.30 11.03
N ARG A 436 2.06 -27.32 10.18
CA ARG A 436 3.31 -27.48 9.49
C ARG A 436 3.58 -26.37 8.47
N LEU A 437 2.51 -25.88 7.81
CA LEU A 437 2.60 -24.70 6.96
C LEU A 437 2.92 -23.44 7.78
N ASP A 438 2.30 -23.29 8.95
CA ASP A 438 2.56 -22.19 9.88
C ASP A 438 4.02 -22.15 10.35
N ASP A 439 4.61 -23.32 10.68
CA ASP A 439 6.02 -23.45 11.13
C ASP A 439 7.04 -23.00 10.07
N VAL A 440 6.76 -23.20 8.79
CA VAL A 440 7.70 -22.93 7.69
C VAL A 440 7.63 -21.51 7.15
N ILE A 441 6.55 -20.80 7.41
CA ILE A 441 6.33 -19.42 6.95
C ILE A 441 6.88 -18.42 7.99
N LEU A 442 7.31 -17.28 7.51
CA LEU A 442 7.71 -16.17 8.37
C LEU A 442 6.48 -15.33 8.77
N HIS A 443 6.45 -14.80 10.00
CA HIS A 443 5.28 -14.19 10.63
C HIS A 443 5.46 -12.70 10.95
N GLU A 444 6.35 -12.02 10.26
CA GLU A 444 6.52 -10.58 10.42
C GLU A 444 5.42 -9.85 9.63
N SER A 445 4.66 -8.98 10.30
CA SER A 445 3.65 -8.15 9.66
C SER A 445 4.31 -7.10 8.75
N PRO A 446 3.81 -6.87 7.54
CA PRO A 446 4.44 -5.93 6.62
C PRO A 446 4.23 -4.47 7.06
N TYR A 447 5.32 -3.71 7.08
CA TYR A 447 5.32 -2.26 7.24
C TYR A 447 5.09 -1.58 5.89
N ILE A 448 3.93 -0.98 5.69
CA ILE A 448 3.62 -0.25 4.45
C ILE A 448 3.09 1.13 4.86
N SER A 449 3.91 2.16 4.73
CA SER A 449 3.54 3.55 5.04
C SER A 449 3.13 4.35 3.81
N ASP A 450 3.52 3.89 2.63
CA ASP A 450 3.31 4.61 1.38
C ASP A 450 1.85 4.60 0.93
N TYR A 451 1.44 5.76 0.43
CA TYR A 451 0.23 5.99 -0.32
C TYR A 451 0.61 6.60 -1.68
N ILE A 452 0.28 5.93 -2.78
CA ILE A 452 0.64 6.31 -4.15
C ILE A 452 -0.61 6.53 -5.00
#